data_ff326836f7227eef703e745da4c3622b
#
_entry.id   ff326836f7227eef703e745da4c3622b
#
_cell.length_a   1.000
_cell.length_b   1.000
_cell.length_c   1.000
_cell.angle_alpha   90.00
_cell.angle_beta   90.00
_cell.angle_gamma   90.00
#
_symmetry.space_group_name_H-M   'P 1'
#
loop_
_entity.id
_entity.type
_entity.pdbx_description
1 polymer ?
#
loop_
_entity_poly.entity_id
_entity_poly.type
_entity_poly.pdbx_seq_one_letter_code
_entity_poly.pdbx_strand_id
1 'polypeptide(L)'
;MRKLIYVSKGKIFDRYKRKYDIFVTFVDKIGEDVMPGGKYYDHDEFADYVREARPFGVVCSFASQDEFEYVIALICDFVGSIYLLVNHNKIFDFTPIERCAKLDAVQMYSNKKQKALWDVKKNTKLRSFEITDYYNISDMSVFRDSSVEMLCFFGCNGASSFVSKMHIDDFSFVLDMPKLKELHFDIIKDEQSDYYLKILAKCQGIETLYTTRDFFTFQQFAWLKAHLPNVKYGLECVFDGGDFQSIIGKHTPKRLQNIIRAKEFQKKYDELTVKYITRENPPSDNEKDDI
;
A
#
# COMPACT_ATOMS: atom_id res chain seq x y z
N MET A 1 28.38 4.18 -22.84
CA MET A 1 28.40 5.57 -22.36
C MET A 1 27.83 5.57 -20.96
N ARG A 2 28.51 6.13 -19.95
CA ARG A 2 27.92 6.23 -18.59
C ARG A 2 26.76 7.24 -18.67
N LYS A 3 25.61 6.85 -18.14
CA LYS A 3 24.46 7.74 -18.05
C LYS A 3 24.74 8.90 -17.11
N LEU A 4 24.15 10.04 -17.37
CA LEU A 4 24.12 11.15 -16.42
C LEU A 4 23.03 10.89 -15.36
N ILE A 5 23.22 11.46 -14.17
CA ILE A 5 22.26 11.36 -13.09
C ILE A 5 21.58 12.71 -12.94
N TYR A 6 20.28 12.74 -13.13
CA TYR A 6 19.49 13.92 -12.93
C TYR A 6 18.90 13.94 -11.51
N VAL A 7 19.09 15.04 -10.81
CA VAL A 7 18.58 15.25 -9.45
C VAL A 7 17.75 16.52 -9.42
N SER A 8 16.52 16.41 -8.97
CA SER A 8 15.69 17.58 -8.67
C SER A 8 15.30 17.61 -7.19
N LYS A 9 15.16 18.82 -6.65
CA LYS A 9 14.54 19.02 -5.34
C LYS A 9 13.04 19.08 -5.56
N GLY A 10 12.30 18.14 -5.00
CA GLY A 10 10.86 18.09 -5.13
C GLY A 10 10.22 17.59 -3.86
N LYS A 11 9.17 18.26 -3.42
CA LYS A 11 8.29 17.71 -2.39
C LYS A 11 7.24 16.89 -3.12
N ILE A 12 7.45 15.59 -3.26
CA ILE A 12 6.38 14.68 -3.68
C ILE A 12 5.60 14.35 -2.40
N PHE A 13 4.36 14.86 -2.35
CA PHE A 13 3.45 14.52 -1.27
C PHE A 13 2.69 13.27 -1.68
N ASP A 14 2.89 12.19 -0.95
CA ASP A 14 1.95 11.09 -0.97
C ASP A 14 0.80 11.35 0.02
N ARG A 15 -0.26 10.50 -0.02
CA ARG A 15 -1.42 10.61 0.88
C ARG A 15 -1.06 10.42 2.36
N TYR A 16 0.11 9.88 2.67
CA TYR A 16 0.61 9.65 4.02
C TYR A 16 1.55 10.76 4.50
N LYS A 17 1.66 11.89 3.76
CA LYS A 17 2.49 13.06 4.07
C LYS A 17 3.98 12.73 4.25
N ARG A 18 4.48 11.69 3.56
CA ARG A 18 5.90 11.37 3.55
C ARG A 18 6.68 12.48 2.86
N LYS A 19 7.86 12.80 3.41
CA LYS A 19 8.74 13.77 2.80
C LYS A 19 9.77 13.05 1.94
N TYR A 20 9.88 13.51 0.71
CA TYR A 20 10.99 13.17 -0.16
C TYR A 20 11.78 14.43 -0.46
N ASP A 21 13.09 14.38 -0.19
CA ASP A 21 13.96 15.54 -0.32
C ASP A 21 14.47 15.69 -1.75
N ILE A 22 14.73 14.56 -2.41
CA ILE A 22 15.24 14.52 -3.78
C ILE A 22 14.53 13.46 -4.63
N PHE A 23 14.49 13.73 -5.93
CA PHE A 23 14.16 12.79 -6.98
C PHE A 23 15.42 12.48 -7.78
N VAL A 24 15.71 11.20 -8.05
CA VAL A 24 16.90 10.72 -8.76
C VAL A 24 16.46 9.89 -9.96
N THR A 25 16.98 10.20 -11.14
CA THR A 25 16.79 9.37 -12.34
C THR A 25 18.04 9.36 -13.20
N PHE A 26 18.23 8.31 -14.00
CA PHE A 26 19.33 8.17 -14.94
C PHE A 26 18.87 8.53 -16.35
N VAL A 27 19.66 9.35 -17.04
CA VAL A 27 19.35 9.85 -18.38
C VAL A 27 20.53 9.63 -19.32
N ASP A 28 20.25 9.43 -20.61
CA ASP A 28 21.30 9.21 -21.60
C ASP A 28 21.94 10.55 -22.06
N LYS A 29 21.19 11.63 -22.01
CA LYS A 29 21.65 12.98 -22.41
C LYS A 29 20.95 14.09 -21.62
N ILE A 30 21.58 15.26 -21.61
CA ILE A 30 21.01 16.51 -21.07
C ILE A 30 19.78 16.91 -21.92
N GLY A 31 18.69 17.30 -21.25
CA GLY A 31 17.47 17.79 -21.89
C GLY A 31 16.44 16.71 -22.21
N GLU A 32 16.63 15.46 -21.77
CA GLU A 32 15.55 14.47 -21.75
C GLU A 32 14.41 14.96 -20.84
N ASP A 33 13.18 14.47 -21.10
CA ASP A 33 11.97 14.84 -20.35
C ASP A 33 12.10 14.52 -18.85
N VAL A 34 12.60 15.50 -18.10
CA VAL A 34 12.81 15.44 -16.66
C VAL A 34 12.12 16.61 -15.99
N MET A 35 11.87 16.52 -14.69
CA MET A 35 11.18 17.57 -13.95
C MET A 35 11.97 18.89 -14.00
N PRO A 36 11.31 20.07 -14.14
CA PRO A 36 11.99 21.36 -14.16
C PRO A 36 12.80 21.64 -12.89
N GLY A 37 13.93 22.35 -13.02
CA GLY A 37 14.69 22.86 -11.89
C GLY A 37 15.68 21.89 -11.25
N GLY A 38 15.97 20.77 -11.89
CA GLY A 38 17.00 19.86 -11.43
C GLY A 38 18.39 20.14 -12.02
N LYS A 39 19.35 19.33 -11.61
CA LYS A 39 20.76 19.41 -12.00
C LYS A 39 21.26 18.06 -12.46
N TYR A 40 22.15 18.05 -13.45
CA TYR A 40 22.82 16.84 -13.95
C TYR A 40 24.16 16.67 -13.26
N TYR A 41 24.48 15.42 -12.95
CA TYR A 41 25.71 15.02 -12.31
C TYR A 41 26.32 13.84 -13.06
N ASP A 42 27.63 13.74 -13.06
CA ASP A 42 28.28 12.44 -13.29
C ASP A 42 28.21 11.59 -12.01
N HIS A 43 28.74 10.36 -12.04
CA HIS A 43 28.63 9.44 -10.91
C HIS A 43 29.42 9.89 -9.67
N ASP A 44 30.57 10.52 -9.86
CA ASP A 44 31.42 10.97 -8.76
C ASP A 44 30.84 12.23 -8.12
N GLU A 45 30.43 13.19 -8.92
CA GLU A 45 29.73 14.39 -8.48
C GLU A 45 28.43 14.06 -7.73
N PHE A 46 27.67 13.06 -8.21
CA PHE A 46 26.45 12.62 -7.55
C PHE A 46 26.76 11.97 -6.21
N ALA A 47 27.80 11.12 -6.13
CA ALA A 47 28.20 10.49 -4.90
C ALA A 47 28.60 11.54 -3.85
N ASP A 48 29.37 12.59 -4.24
CA ASP A 48 29.75 13.67 -3.36
C ASP A 48 28.53 14.49 -2.91
N TYR A 49 27.64 14.83 -3.84
CA TYR A 49 26.37 15.51 -3.53
C TYR A 49 25.55 14.74 -2.48
N VAL A 50 25.36 13.42 -2.65
CA VAL A 50 24.57 12.59 -1.74
C VAL A 50 25.22 12.48 -0.36
N ARG A 51 26.55 12.37 -0.28
CA ARG A 51 27.29 12.33 0.99
C ARG A 51 27.17 13.63 1.77
N GLU A 52 27.18 14.76 1.06
CA GLU A 52 27.02 16.10 1.67
C GLU A 52 25.56 16.34 2.08
N ALA A 53 24.62 16.15 1.16
CA ALA A 53 23.19 16.47 1.35
C ALA A 53 22.51 15.51 2.34
N ARG A 54 22.93 14.23 2.39
CA ARG A 54 22.34 13.16 3.22
C ARG A 54 20.81 13.18 3.22
N PRO A 55 20.15 13.07 2.05
CA PRO A 55 18.71 13.19 1.96
C PRO A 55 18.02 12.09 2.78
N PHE A 56 17.05 12.47 3.60
CA PHE A 56 16.26 11.53 4.39
C PHE A 56 15.27 10.76 3.51
N GLY A 57 14.63 11.42 2.56
CA GLY A 57 13.64 10.83 1.64
C GLY A 57 14.12 10.92 0.19
N VAL A 58 14.11 9.79 -0.51
CA VAL A 58 14.57 9.70 -1.90
C VAL A 58 13.54 9.02 -2.77
N VAL A 59 13.15 9.70 -3.86
CA VAL A 59 12.41 9.08 -4.97
C VAL A 59 13.41 8.66 -6.02
N CYS A 60 13.41 7.39 -6.39
CA CYS A 60 14.36 6.83 -7.33
C CYS A 60 13.66 6.21 -8.53
N SER A 61 14.07 6.61 -9.74
CA SER A 61 13.65 6.00 -10.98
C SER A 61 14.80 5.22 -11.60
N PHE A 62 14.65 3.90 -11.74
CA PHE A 62 15.69 2.99 -12.21
C PHE A 62 15.26 2.23 -13.46
N ALA A 63 16.16 2.19 -14.45
CA ALA A 63 16.00 1.39 -15.65
C ALA A 63 16.77 0.06 -15.59
N SER A 64 17.72 -0.11 -14.66
CA SER A 64 18.55 -1.30 -14.51
C SER A 64 18.89 -1.62 -13.05
N GLN A 65 19.33 -2.85 -12.82
CA GLN A 65 19.81 -3.33 -11.52
C GLN A 65 21.04 -2.53 -11.05
N ASP A 66 21.98 -2.26 -11.95
CA ASP A 66 23.23 -1.54 -11.63
C ASP A 66 22.92 -0.11 -11.11
N GLU A 67 21.96 0.58 -11.73
CA GLU A 67 21.51 1.91 -11.29
C GLU A 67 20.91 1.84 -9.88
N PHE A 68 20.08 0.83 -9.64
CA PHE A 68 19.47 0.59 -8.33
C PHE A 68 20.53 0.33 -7.26
N GLU A 69 21.43 -0.63 -7.49
CA GLU A 69 22.49 -0.98 -6.53
C GLU A 69 23.41 0.18 -6.24
N TYR A 70 23.79 0.94 -7.27
CA TYR A 70 24.64 2.12 -7.10
C TYR A 70 24.00 3.16 -6.16
N VAL A 71 22.75 3.52 -6.38
CA VAL A 71 22.08 4.53 -5.55
C VAL A 71 21.85 4.00 -4.14
N ILE A 72 21.35 2.77 -3.99
CA ILE A 72 21.12 2.18 -2.67
C ILE A 72 22.44 2.12 -1.87
N ALA A 73 23.56 1.76 -2.49
CA ALA A 73 24.86 1.75 -1.82
C ALA A 73 25.27 3.13 -1.27
N LEU A 74 24.89 4.21 -1.95
CA LEU A 74 25.21 5.57 -1.51
C LEU A 74 24.31 6.07 -0.38
N ILE A 75 23.04 5.63 -0.31
CA ILE A 75 22.05 6.19 0.63
C ILE A 75 21.77 5.31 1.84
N CYS A 76 22.16 4.03 1.84
CA CYS A 76 21.74 3.04 2.84
C CYS A 76 22.06 3.42 4.28
N ASP A 77 23.11 4.19 4.54
CA ASP A 77 23.54 4.54 5.89
C ASP A 77 22.67 5.62 6.57
N PHE A 78 21.88 6.37 5.80
CA PHE A 78 21.14 7.52 6.33
C PHE A 78 19.70 7.65 5.84
N VAL A 79 19.32 6.98 4.75
CA VAL A 79 17.97 7.09 4.20
C VAL A 79 16.92 6.55 5.16
N GLY A 80 15.86 7.33 5.34
CA GLY A 80 14.70 6.93 6.13
C GLY A 80 13.46 6.62 5.29
N SER A 81 13.36 7.16 4.06
CA SER A 81 12.21 6.93 3.19
C SER A 81 12.63 6.77 1.74
N ILE A 82 12.17 5.71 1.09
CA ILE A 82 12.46 5.41 -0.32
C ILE A 82 11.15 5.24 -1.09
N TYR A 83 11.05 5.91 -2.24
CA TYR A 83 10.01 5.66 -3.22
C TYR A 83 10.66 5.12 -4.50
N LEU A 84 10.34 3.88 -4.86
CA LEU A 84 10.91 3.16 -6.00
C LEU A 84 9.98 3.19 -7.21
N LEU A 85 10.48 3.76 -8.30
CA LEU A 85 9.91 3.75 -9.63
C LEU A 85 10.84 2.91 -10.51
N VAL A 86 10.64 1.59 -10.54
CA VAL A 86 11.52 0.70 -11.31
C VAL A 86 10.92 0.36 -12.67
N ASN A 87 11.78 0.00 -13.62
CA ASN A 87 11.34 -0.42 -14.95
C ASN A 87 10.36 -1.61 -14.84
N HIS A 88 9.10 -1.38 -15.20
CA HIS A 88 8.00 -2.32 -15.08
C HIS A 88 8.16 -3.61 -15.91
N ASN A 89 9.13 -3.65 -16.83
CA ASN A 89 9.41 -4.80 -17.68
C ASN A 89 10.63 -5.64 -17.24
N LYS A 90 11.27 -5.29 -16.10
CA LYS A 90 12.43 -6.00 -15.56
C LYS A 90 12.16 -6.53 -14.16
N ILE A 91 12.85 -7.61 -13.81
CA ILE A 91 12.91 -8.13 -12.44
C ILE A 91 14.12 -7.50 -11.78
N PHE A 92 13.95 -7.02 -10.56
CA PHE A 92 14.99 -6.44 -9.72
C PHE A 92 15.25 -7.36 -8.52
N ASP A 93 16.53 -7.47 -8.16
CA ASP A 93 16.93 -7.95 -6.85
C ASP A 93 16.90 -6.77 -5.87
N PHE A 94 15.96 -6.79 -4.93
CA PHE A 94 15.82 -5.74 -3.92
C PHE A 94 16.60 -6.03 -2.63
N THR A 95 17.35 -7.13 -2.53
CA THR A 95 18.13 -7.48 -1.34
C THR A 95 19.11 -6.37 -0.88
N PRO A 96 19.67 -5.49 -1.75
CA PRO A 96 20.47 -4.36 -1.29
C PRO A 96 19.78 -3.44 -0.27
N ILE A 97 18.42 -3.38 -0.27
CA ILE A 97 17.65 -2.57 0.69
C ILE A 97 17.79 -3.10 2.12
N GLU A 98 18.07 -4.38 2.33
CA GLU A 98 18.26 -4.98 3.64
C GLU A 98 19.34 -4.25 4.48
N ARG A 99 20.30 -3.60 3.82
CA ARG A 99 21.36 -2.83 4.47
C ARG A 99 20.93 -1.46 4.97
N CYS A 100 19.74 -0.98 4.55
CA CYS A 100 19.24 0.34 4.94
C CYS A 100 18.69 0.33 6.38
N ALA A 101 19.60 0.34 7.37
CA ALA A 101 19.28 0.18 8.80
C ALA A 101 18.40 1.29 9.40
N LYS A 102 18.29 2.45 8.73
CA LYS A 102 17.47 3.59 9.17
C LYS A 102 16.14 3.70 8.45
N LEU A 103 15.88 2.80 7.52
CA LEU A 103 14.70 2.82 6.68
C LEU A 103 13.42 2.71 7.51
N ASP A 104 12.57 3.72 7.41
CA ASP A 104 11.31 3.86 8.12
C ASP A 104 10.11 3.65 7.20
N ALA A 105 10.25 4.03 5.92
CA ALA A 105 9.17 3.92 4.95
C ALA A 105 9.68 3.48 3.57
N VAL A 106 8.93 2.59 2.93
CA VAL A 106 9.11 2.21 1.52
C VAL A 106 7.81 2.33 0.77
N GLN A 107 7.90 2.91 -0.41
CA GLN A 107 6.83 2.93 -1.39
C GLN A 107 7.35 2.38 -2.71
N MET A 108 6.62 1.45 -3.31
CA MET A 108 6.97 0.81 -4.59
C MET A 108 5.82 0.95 -5.56
N TYR A 109 6.12 1.39 -6.79
CA TYR A 109 5.09 1.65 -7.78
C TYR A 109 5.40 0.97 -9.11
N SER A 110 4.40 0.22 -9.60
CA SER A 110 4.28 -0.31 -10.96
C SER A 110 5.44 -1.18 -11.46
N ASN A 111 5.55 -2.43 -10.98
CA ASN A 111 6.38 -3.44 -11.64
C ASN A 111 5.62 -4.75 -11.84
N LYS A 112 5.22 -5.00 -13.10
CA LYS A 112 4.44 -6.18 -13.49
C LYS A 112 5.26 -7.47 -13.59
N LYS A 113 6.59 -7.40 -13.55
CA LYS A 113 7.49 -8.56 -13.69
C LYS A 113 8.04 -9.05 -12.37
N GLN A 114 8.04 -8.20 -11.36
CA GLN A 114 8.57 -8.53 -10.05
C GLN A 114 7.80 -9.68 -9.41
N LYS A 115 8.53 -10.65 -8.87
CA LYS A 115 7.95 -11.86 -8.25
C LYS A 115 8.20 -11.97 -6.76
N ALA A 116 9.18 -11.25 -6.23
CA ALA A 116 9.56 -11.33 -4.83
C ALA A 116 10.03 -9.97 -4.31
N LEU A 117 9.87 -9.78 -3.01
CA LEU A 117 10.49 -8.71 -2.24
C LEU A 117 11.77 -9.25 -1.60
N TRP A 118 12.42 -8.43 -0.77
CA TRP A 118 13.54 -8.82 0.07
C TRP A 118 13.05 -9.30 1.45
N ASP A 119 13.94 -9.75 2.31
CA ASP A 119 13.61 -10.08 3.71
C ASP A 119 13.36 -8.77 4.50
N VAL A 120 12.09 -8.36 4.55
CA VAL A 120 11.63 -7.11 5.19
C VAL A 120 12.02 -7.02 6.67
N LYS A 121 12.19 -8.16 7.36
CA LYS A 121 12.62 -8.21 8.78
C LYS A 121 14.00 -7.64 9.01
N LYS A 122 14.86 -7.61 8.00
CA LYS A 122 16.18 -6.99 8.09
C LYS A 122 16.12 -5.47 8.35
N ASN A 123 15.05 -4.83 7.91
CA ASN A 123 14.82 -3.40 8.13
C ASN A 123 14.03 -3.18 9.44
N THR A 124 14.67 -3.36 10.58
CA THR A 124 14.04 -3.37 11.91
C THR A 124 13.34 -2.06 12.32
N LYS A 125 13.59 -0.97 11.58
CA LYS A 125 12.92 0.33 11.77
C LYS A 125 11.81 0.60 10.77
N LEU A 126 11.58 -0.29 9.81
CA LEU A 126 10.59 -0.10 8.77
C LEU A 126 9.18 -0.21 9.35
N ARG A 127 8.46 0.92 9.38
CA ARG A 127 7.10 1.01 9.91
C ARG A 127 6.04 1.11 8.83
N SER A 128 6.39 1.62 7.67
CA SER A 128 5.44 1.87 6.59
C SER A 128 5.88 1.23 5.28
N PHE A 129 5.04 0.37 4.73
CA PHE A 129 5.28 -0.28 3.45
C PHE A 129 4.07 -0.12 2.52
N GLU A 130 4.32 0.41 1.34
CA GLU A 130 3.28 0.54 0.32
C GLU A 130 3.76 -0.05 -1.00
N ILE A 131 2.90 -0.86 -1.63
CA ILE A 131 3.14 -1.51 -2.91
C ILE A 131 1.91 -1.31 -3.80
N THR A 132 2.14 -0.81 -5.01
CA THR A 132 1.08 -0.55 -5.98
C THR A 132 1.45 -1.14 -7.33
N ASP A 133 0.54 -1.88 -7.98
CA ASP A 133 0.74 -2.50 -9.30
C ASP A 133 1.83 -3.58 -9.38
N TYR A 134 1.94 -4.42 -8.37
CA TYR A 134 2.86 -5.56 -8.32
C TYR A 134 2.09 -6.88 -8.38
N TYR A 135 1.49 -7.20 -9.52
CA TYR A 135 0.52 -8.31 -9.68
C TYR A 135 1.12 -9.71 -9.53
N ASN A 136 2.43 -9.87 -9.72
CA ASN A 136 3.11 -11.16 -9.70
C ASN A 136 3.82 -11.45 -8.36
N ILE A 137 3.67 -10.59 -7.36
CA ILE A 137 4.08 -10.89 -5.99
C ILE A 137 2.88 -11.45 -5.26
N SER A 138 2.85 -12.76 -5.05
CA SER A 138 1.79 -13.45 -4.31
C SER A 138 2.22 -13.89 -2.92
N ASP A 139 3.51 -14.16 -2.72
CA ASP A 139 4.08 -14.50 -1.43
C ASP A 139 4.40 -13.23 -0.60
N MET A 140 3.61 -13.02 0.45
CA MET A 140 3.76 -11.93 1.41
C MET A 140 4.36 -12.41 2.75
N SER A 141 4.88 -13.63 2.82
CA SER A 141 5.46 -14.19 4.05
C SER A 141 6.65 -13.41 4.59
N VAL A 142 7.31 -12.61 3.75
CA VAL A 142 8.42 -11.70 4.12
C VAL A 142 8.02 -10.64 5.17
N PHE A 143 6.71 -10.39 5.35
CA PHE A 143 6.18 -9.47 6.36
C PHE A 143 5.96 -10.12 7.74
N ARG A 144 5.98 -11.46 7.85
CA ARG A 144 5.84 -12.14 9.14
C ARG A 144 6.96 -11.68 10.09
N ASP A 145 6.62 -11.43 11.34
CA ASP A 145 7.52 -10.94 12.39
C ASP A 145 8.23 -9.62 12.07
N SER A 146 7.76 -8.86 11.06
CA SER A 146 8.33 -7.57 10.71
C SER A 146 7.92 -6.47 11.69
N SER A 147 8.63 -5.34 11.62
CA SER A 147 8.30 -4.13 12.39
C SER A 147 7.25 -3.23 11.73
N VAL A 148 6.69 -3.65 10.61
CA VAL A 148 5.74 -2.85 9.83
C VAL A 148 4.44 -2.62 10.60
N GLU A 149 4.08 -1.33 10.77
CA GLU A 149 2.86 -0.88 11.42
C GLU A 149 1.76 -0.53 10.41
N MET A 150 2.15 -0.08 9.22
CA MET A 150 1.25 0.24 8.12
C MET A 150 1.65 -0.54 6.87
N LEU A 151 0.73 -1.37 6.37
CA LEU A 151 0.91 -2.15 5.15
C LEU A 151 -0.18 -1.79 4.15
N CYS A 152 0.25 -1.35 2.95
CA CYS A 152 -0.65 -1.03 1.86
C CYS A 152 -0.28 -1.82 0.61
N PHE A 153 -1.26 -2.51 0.01
CA PHE A 153 -1.08 -3.16 -1.28
C PHE A 153 -2.34 -3.02 -2.13
N PHE A 154 -2.16 -2.34 -3.26
CA PHE A 154 -3.26 -2.00 -4.15
C PHE A 154 -2.93 -2.34 -5.60
N GLY A 155 -3.97 -2.67 -6.36
CA GLY A 155 -3.95 -2.50 -7.79
C GLY A 155 -4.03 -1.01 -8.18
N CYS A 156 -3.64 -0.67 -9.41
CA CYS A 156 -3.73 0.71 -9.89
C CYS A 156 -5.17 1.15 -10.06
N ASN A 157 -5.56 2.19 -9.34
CA ASN A 157 -6.83 2.89 -9.51
C ASN A 157 -6.79 3.90 -10.69
N GLY A 158 -6.01 3.62 -11.73
CA GLY A 158 -6.07 4.39 -12.97
C GLY A 158 -7.45 4.31 -13.62
N ALA A 159 -7.85 5.34 -14.35
CA ALA A 159 -9.16 5.51 -15.00
C ALA A 159 -9.53 4.42 -16.05
N SER A 160 -8.74 3.36 -16.18
CA SER A 160 -9.04 2.21 -17.06
C SER A 160 -9.77 1.12 -16.27
N SER A 161 -10.85 0.65 -16.81
CA SER A 161 -11.75 -0.39 -16.30
C SER A 161 -11.12 -1.80 -16.14
N PHE A 162 -9.81 -1.93 -16.33
CA PHE A 162 -9.04 -3.16 -16.18
C PHE A 162 -8.04 -3.01 -15.02
N VAL A 163 -8.55 -2.96 -13.80
CA VAL A 163 -7.72 -3.00 -12.60
C VAL A 163 -7.29 -4.45 -12.39
N SER A 164 -6.04 -4.76 -12.67
CA SER A 164 -5.48 -6.04 -12.23
C SER A 164 -5.27 -5.96 -10.72
N LYS A 165 -5.89 -6.87 -9.99
CA LYS A 165 -5.72 -6.99 -8.53
C LYS A 165 -4.55 -7.93 -8.23
N MET A 166 -3.90 -7.72 -7.09
CA MET A 166 -2.90 -8.64 -6.60
C MET A 166 -3.55 -9.95 -6.14
N HIS A 167 -2.91 -11.08 -6.45
CA HIS A 167 -3.23 -12.37 -5.85
C HIS A 167 -2.30 -12.60 -4.66
N ILE A 168 -2.84 -13.01 -3.52
CA ILE A 168 -2.08 -13.34 -2.31
C ILE A 168 -2.29 -14.83 -2.02
N ASP A 169 -1.20 -15.62 -2.02
CA ASP A 169 -1.25 -17.07 -1.83
C ASP A 169 -1.75 -17.45 -0.43
N ASP A 170 -1.24 -16.76 0.59
CA ASP A 170 -1.64 -16.97 1.99
C ASP A 170 -1.80 -15.63 2.70
N PHE A 171 -3.04 -15.23 2.93
CA PHE A 171 -3.34 -13.97 3.64
C PHE A 171 -3.10 -14.05 5.15
N SER A 172 -2.89 -15.26 5.70
CA SER A 172 -2.66 -15.44 7.14
C SER A 172 -1.39 -14.77 7.65
N PHE A 173 -0.48 -14.37 6.76
CA PHE A 173 0.74 -13.66 7.14
C PHE A 173 0.46 -12.41 8.02
N VAL A 174 -0.70 -11.76 7.85
CA VAL A 174 -1.09 -10.59 8.64
C VAL A 174 -1.25 -10.90 10.14
N LEU A 175 -1.52 -12.16 10.51
CA LEU A 175 -1.63 -12.59 11.89
C LEU A 175 -0.26 -12.62 12.60
N ASP A 176 0.80 -12.79 11.82
CA ASP A 176 2.18 -12.85 12.32
C ASP A 176 2.89 -11.48 12.18
N MET A 177 2.14 -10.40 12.03
CA MET A 177 2.65 -9.03 12.02
C MET A 177 2.33 -8.34 13.36
N PRO A 178 3.18 -8.46 14.39
CA PRO A 178 2.83 -8.09 15.77
C PRO A 178 2.62 -6.58 15.98
N LYS A 179 3.09 -5.75 15.04
CA LYS A 179 2.98 -4.28 15.12
C LYS A 179 1.98 -3.68 14.14
N LEU A 180 1.29 -4.51 13.35
CA LEU A 180 0.36 -4.03 12.32
C LEU A 180 -0.82 -3.29 12.96
N LYS A 181 -0.98 -2.02 12.59
CA LYS A 181 -2.08 -1.12 13.00
C LYS A 181 -2.95 -0.69 11.84
N GLU A 182 -2.34 -0.52 10.68
CA GLU A 182 -3.03 -0.07 9.46
C GLU A 182 -2.84 -1.09 8.35
N LEU A 183 -3.94 -1.59 7.82
CA LEU A 183 -3.98 -2.50 6.68
C LEU A 183 -4.87 -1.94 5.58
N HIS A 184 -4.27 -1.70 4.42
CA HIS A 184 -4.98 -1.24 3.23
C HIS A 184 -4.74 -2.23 2.10
N PHE A 185 -5.81 -2.77 1.50
CA PHE A 185 -5.65 -3.76 0.45
C PHE A 185 -6.77 -3.75 -0.59
N ASP A 186 -6.41 -4.13 -1.81
CA ASP A 186 -7.31 -4.49 -2.89
C ASP A 186 -6.70 -5.67 -3.67
N ILE A 187 -7.20 -6.87 -3.40
CA ILE A 187 -6.66 -8.13 -3.91
C ILE A 187 -7.72 -8.91 -4.68
N ILE A 188 -7.29 -9.91 -5.45
CA ILE A 188 -8.20 -10.91 -5.97
C ILE A 188 -8.78 -11.68 -4.78
N LYS A 189 -10.10 -11.67 -4.68
CA LYS A 189 -10.82 -12.46 -3.69
C LYS A 189 -11.11 -13.83 -4.32
N ASP A 190 -10.55 -14.85 -3.72
CA ASP A 190 -10.91 -16.22 -4.06
C ASP A 190 -12.39 -16.49 -3.69
N GLU A 191 -12.97 -17.58 -4.22
CA GLU A 191 -14.36 -17.95 -3.94
C GLU A 191 -14.67 -18.14 -2.44
N GLN A 192 -13.61 -18.30 -1.61
CA GLN A 192 -13.71 -18.45 -0.15
C GLN A 192 -13.65 -17.11 0.59
N SER A 193 -14.67 -16.27 0.43
CA SER A 193 -14.75 -14.97 1.15
C SER A 193 -14.62 -15.10 2.67
N ASP A 194 -15.10 -16.20 3.24
CA ASP A 194 -15.03 -16.51 4.66
C ASP A 194 -13.58 -16.62 5.19
N TYR A 195 -12.65 -17.03 4.35
CA TYR A 195 -11.23 -17.14 4.72
C TYR A 195 -10.65 -15.78 5.15
N TYR A 196 -10.81 -14.77 4.30
CA TYR A 196 -10.30 -13.41 4.61
C TYR A 196 -10.97 -12.81 5.84
N LEU A 197 -12.28 -12.98 5.96
CA LEU A 197 -13.05 -12.47 7.08
C LEU A 197 -12.58 -13.08 8.41
N LYS A 198 -12.39 -14.42 8.46
CA LYS A 198 -11.93 -15.12 9.65
C LYS A 198 -10.50 -14.74 10.06
N ILE A 199 -9.63 -14.44 9.09
CA ILE A 199 -8.29 -13.95 9.37
C ILE A 199 -8.36 -12.53 9.91
N LEU A 200 -9.05 -11.63 9.22
CA LEU A 200 -9.16 -10.22 9.62
C LEU A 200 -9.74 -10.09 11.02
N ALA A 201 -10.79 -10.85 11.35
CA ALA A 201 -11.42 -10.82 12.68
C ALA A 201 -10.45 -11.19 13.83
N LYS A 202 -9.34 -11.88 13.53
CA LYS A 202 -8.30 -12.21 14.52
C LYS A 202 -7.25 -11.11 14.66
N CYS A 203 -7.21 -10.13 13.76
CA CYS A 203 -6.24 -9.03 13.77
C CYS A 203 -6.62 -7.94 14.77
N GLN A 204 -6.69 -8.26 16.05
CA GLN A 204 -7.20 -7.37 17.11
C GLN A 204 -6.38 -6.08 17.33
N GLY A 205 -5.14 -6.02 16.80
CA GLY A 205 -4.26 -4.85 16.87
C GLY A 205 -4.55 -3.78 15.81
N ILE A 206 -5.38 -4.08 14.82
CA ILE A 206 -5.67 -3.15 13.71
C ILE A 206 -6.57 -2.01 14.19
N GLU A 207 -6.16 -0.77 13.89
CA GLU A 207 -6.90 0.47 14.14
C GLU A 207 -7.52 1.05 12.87
N THR A 208 -6.94 0.72 11.70
CA THR A 208 -7.40 1.19 10.39
C THR A 208 -7.43 0.02 9.41
N LEU A 209 -8.58 -0.19 8.78
CA LEU A 209 -8.77 -1.27 7.80
C LEU A 209 -9.46 -0.72 6.56
N TYR A 210 -8.70 -0.47 5.49
CA TYR A 210 -9.24 -0.03 4.22
C TYR A 210 -9.17 -1.13 3.16
N THR A 211 -10.30 -1.31 2.49
CA THR A 211 -10.40 -2.11 1.26
C THR A 211 -11.32 -1.40 0.27
N THR A 212 -11.50 -1.94 -0.93
CA THR A 212 -12.55 -1.42 -1.82
C THR A 212 -13.92 -1.63 -1.19
N ARG A 213 -14.82 -0.66 -1.34
CA ARG A 213 -16.15 -0.67 -0.71
C ARG A 213 -17.00 -1.88 -1.07
N ASP A 214 -16.74 -2.49 -2.21
CA ASP A 214 -17.43 -3.66 -2.75
C ASP A 214 -16.61 -4.95 -2.59
N PHE A 215 -15.59 -4.95 -1.74
CA PHE A 215 -14.78 -6.14 -1.47
C PHE A 215 -15.59 -7.20 -0.72
N PHE A 216 -16.35 -6.79 0.29
CA PHE A 216 -17.26 -7.63 1.07
C PHE A 216 -18.72 -7.21 0.87
N THR A 217 -19.67 -8.05 1.29
CA THR A 217 -21.09 -7.65 1.37
C THR A 217 -21.31 -6.67 2.53
N PHE A 218 -22.45 -6.01 2.53
CA PHE A 218 -22.86 -5.10 3.62
C PHE A 218 -22.86 -5.81 4.98
N GLN A 219 -23.40 -7.03 5.01
CA GLN A 219 -23.48 -7.88 6.20
C GLN A 219 -22.09 -8.29 6.68
N GLN A 220 -21.18 -8.64 5.76
CA GLN A 220 -19.81 -9.02 6.09
C GLN A 220 -19.01 -7.85 6.69
N PHE A 221 -19.22 -6.62 6.19
CA PHE A 221 -18.62 -5.43 6.80
C PHE A 221 -19.17 -5.18 8.20
N ALA A 222 -20.48 -5.34 8.43
CA ALA A 222 -21.08 -5.22 9.75
C ALA A 222 -20.54 -6.30 10.73
N TRP A 223 -20.34 -7.52 10.22
CA TRP A 223 -19.72 -8.61 10.99
C TRP A 223 -18.27 -8.28 11.36
N LEU A 224 -17.46 -7.79 10.41
CA LEU A 224 -16.09 -7.32 10.70
C LEU A 224 -16.09 -6.20 11.74
N LYS A 225 -16.99 -5.23 11.62
CA LYS A 225 -17.13 -4.14 12.59
C LYS A 225 -17.41 -4.66 14.00
N ALA A 226 -18.26 -5.69 14.11
CA ALA A 226 -18.58 -6.33 15.39
C ALA A 226 -17.36 -7.05 16.01
N HIS A 227 -16.49 -7.62 15.18
CA HIS A 227 -15.32 -8.43 15.62
C HIS A 227 -14.02 -7.63 15.73
N LEU A 228 -14.00 -6.40 15.22
CA LEU A 228 -12.83 -5.51 15.24
C LEU A 228 -13.17 -4.20 15.97
N PRO A 229 -13.42 -4.24 17.28
CA PRO A 229 -13.88 -3.07 18.04
C PRO A 229 -12.85 -1.94 18.08
N ASN A 230 -11.56 -2.23 17.86
CA ASN A 230 -10.48 -1.25 17.84
C ASN A 230 -10.35 -0.51 16.53
N VAL A 231 -11.01 -0.96 15.45
CA VAL A 231 -10.96 -0.29 14.15
C VAL A 231 -11.77 1.00 14.19
N LYS A 232 -11.06 2.11 14.01
CA LYS A 232 -11.59 3.48 14.04
C LYS A 232 -11.97 3.97 12.64
N TYR A 233 -11.25 3.50 11.61
CA TYR A 233 -11.39 3.97 10.22
C TYR A 233 -11.46 2.80 9.23
N GLY A 234 -12.30 2.97 8.19
CA GLY A 234 -12.42 2.05 7.05
C GLY A 234 -13.55 1.03 7.15
N LEU A 235 -14.26 0.96 8.29
CA LEU A 235 -15.48 0.16 8.47
C LEU A 235 -16.70 1.04 8.74
N GLU A 236 -16.70 2.30 8.29
CA GLU A 236 -17.84 3.18 8.32
C GLU A 236 -18.88 2.75 7.29
N CYS A 237 -20.16 2.76 7.68
CA CYS A 237 -21.25 2.42 6.77
C CYS A 237 -21.38 3.41 5.61
N VAL A 238 -21.24 4.70 5.93
CA VAL A 238 -21.47 5.81 5.01
C VAL A 238 -20.16 6.55 4.75
N PHE A 239 -19.81 6.71 3.48
CA PHE A 239 -18.68 7.54 3.05
C PHE A 239 -19.23 8.83 2.44
N ASP A 240 -18.72 9.96 2.93
CA ASP A 240 -19.03 11.27 2.37
C ASP A 240 -18.06 11.61 1.24
N GLY A 241 -18.60 11.76 0.03
CA GLY A 241 -17.88 12.16 -1.18
C GLY A 241 -18.06 13.64 -1.54
N GLY A 242 -18.56 14.46 -0.61
CA GLY A 242 -18.89 15.86 -0.83
C GLY A 242 -20.27 16.03 -1.48
N ASP A 243 -20.40 15.82 -2.79
CA ASP A 243 -21.67 15.94 -3.51
C ASP A 243 -22.59 14.73 -3.40
N PHE A 244 -22.09 13.62 -2.88
CA PHE A 244 -22.85 12.38 -2.73
C PHE A 244 -22.32 11.55 -1.57
N GLN A 245 -23.15 10.68 -1.02
CA GLN A 245 -22.76 9.67 -0.06
C GLN A 245 -22.68 8.30 -0.72
N SER A 246 -21.85 7.43 -0.20
CA SER A 246 -21.68 6.05 -0.68
C SER A 246 -21.87 5.10 0.49
N ILE A 247 -22.51 3.97 0.23
CA ILE A 247 -22.69 2.93 1.24
C ILE A 247 -21.67 1.83 1.03
N ILE A 248 -21.11 1.32 2.12
CA ILE A 248 -20.17 0.19 2.11
C ILE A 248 -20.92 -1.11 1.72
N GLY A 249 -20.24 -1.98 1.00
CA GLY A 249 -20.72 -3.32 0.65
C GLY A 249 -21.04 -3.52 -0.82
N LYS A 250 -20.98 -4.78 -1.27
CA LYS A 250 -21.41 -5.19 -2.60
C LYS A 250 -22.88 -4.87 -2.79
N HIS A 251 -23.24 -4.45 -4.01
CA HIS A 251 -24.63 -4.15 -4.42
C HIS A 251 -25.31 -3.01 -3.68
N THR A 252 -24.60 -2.28 -2.83
CA THR A 252 -25.12 -1.08 -2.16
C THR A 252 -25.01 0.16 -3.06
N PRO A 253 -25.78 1.23 -2.76
CA PRO A 253 -25.70 2.48 -3.52
C PRO A 253 -24.32 3.10 -3.50
N LYS A 254 -23.72 3.30 -4.69
CA LYS A 254 -22.41 3.95 -4.84
C LYS A 254 -22.48 5.49 -4.86
N ARG A 255 -23.66 6.04 -5.14
CA ARG A 255 -23.94 7.48 -5.14
C ARG A 255 -25.35 7.70 -4.61
N LEU A 256 -25.44 8.10 -3.37
CA LEU A 256 -26.71 8.38 -2.70
C LEU A 256 -26.80 9.88 -2.40
N GLN A 257 -27.77 10.56 -2.99
CA GLN A 257 -28.03 11.98 -2.73
C GLN A 257 -29.05 12.21 -1.60
N ASN A 258 -29.75 11.15 -1.18
CA ASN A 258 -30.78 11.24 -0.16
C ASN A 258 -30.22 10.89 1.23
N ILE A 259 -30.04 11.93 2.05
CA ILE A 259 -29.54 11.83 3.43
C ILE A 259 -30.43 10.94 4.31
N ILE A 260 -31.75 10.93 4.10
CA ILE A 260 -32.67 10.10 4.88
C ILE A 260 -32.35 8.63 4.65
N ARG A 261 -32.18 8.24 3.38
CA ARG A 261 -31.84 6.87 3.02
C ARG A 261 -30.44 6.45 3.54
N ALA A 262 -29.48 7.37 3.58
CA ALA A 262 -28.18 7.09 4.20
C ALA A 262 -28.31 6.80 5.70
N LYS A 263 -29.18 7.50 6.42
CA LYS A 263 -29.47 7.24 7.84
C LYS A 263 -30.15 5.88 8.06
N GLU A 264 -31.00 5.45 7.13
CA GLU A 264 -31.62 4.12 7.17
C GLU A 264 -30.57 3.01 7.03
N PHE A 265 -29.63 3.16 6.08
CA PHE A 265 -28.51 2.23 5.95
C PHE A 265 -27.63 2.22 7.21
N GLN A 266 -27.31 3.39 7.75
CA GLN A 266 -26.51 3.48 8.99
C GLN A 266 -27.22 2.75 10.16
N LYS A 267 -28.52 3.00 10.35
CA LYS A 267 -29.28 2.33 11.40
C LYS A 267 -29.26 0.81 11.22
N LYS A 268 -29.49 0.31 10.02
CA LYS A 268 -29.45 -1.13 9.71
C LYS A 268 -28.06 -1.72 9.92
N TYR A 269 -26.99 -0.99 9.55
CA TYR A 269 -25.62 -1.40 9.77
C TYR A 269 -25.30 -1.57 11.27
N ASP A 270 -25.76 -0.62 12.09
CA ASP A 270 -25.58 -0.66 13.54
C ASP A 270 -26.35 -1.83 14.17
N GLU A 271 -27.60 -2.09 13.73
CA GLU A 271 -28.42 -3.23 14.15
C GLU A 271 -27.73 -4.56 13.81
N LEU A 272 -27.20 -4.70 12.59
CA LEU A 272 -26.44 -5.88 12.18
C LEU A 272 -25.15 -6.04 12.96
N THR A 273 -24.42 -4.95 13.21
CA THR A 273 -23.20 -4.98 14.02
C THR A 273 -23.48 -5.54 15.41
N VAL A 274 -24.55 -5.08 16.07
CA VAL A 274 -24.97 -5.60 17.38
C VAL A 274 -25.38 -7.09 17.29
N LYS A 275 -26.19 -7.46 16.27
CA LYS A 275 -26.61 -8.85 16.03
C LYS A 275 -25.42 -9.81 15.88
N TYR A 276 -24.32 -9.34 15.27
CA TYR A 276 -23.18 -10.18 14.95
C TYR A 276 -22.11 -10.28 16.03
N ILE A 277 -22.21 -9.56 17.14
CA ILE A 277 -21.24 -9.62 18.25
C ILE A 277 -21.01 -11.07 18.76
N THR A 278 -22.06 -11.88 18.81
CA THR A 278 -22.01 -13.28 19.27
C THR A 278 -21.94 -14.30 18.15
N ARG A 279 -21.93 -13.86 16.91
CA ARG A 279 -21.90 -14.75 15.74
C ARG A 279 -20.47 -15.09 15.35
N GLU A 280 -20.02 -16.30 15.63
CA GLU A 280 -18.63 -16.74 15.34
C GLU A 280 -18.30 -16.82 13.83
N ASN A 281 -19.24 -17.27 13.01
CA ASN A 281 -19.02 -17.42 11.57
C ASN A 281 -19.51 -16.21 10.80
N PRO A 282 -18.73 -15.72 9.81
CA PRO A 282 -19.14 -14.60 8.98
C PRO A 282 -20.40 -14.96 8.16
N PRO A 283 -21.19 -13.95 7.76
CA PRO A 283 -22.26 -14.13 6.80
C PRO A 283 -21.74 -14.59 5.44
N SER A 284 -22.43 -15.52 4.78
CA SER A 284 -22.06 -15.93 3.42
C SER A 284 -22.32 -14.81 2.40
N ASP A 285 -21.65 -14.88 1.23
CA ASP A 285 -21.86 -13.90 0.13
C ASP A 285 -23.33 -13.87 -0.38
N ASN A 286 -24.07 -14.94 -0.17
CA ASN A 286 -25.47 -15.09 -0.62
C ASN A 286 -26.49 -14.85 0.49
N GLU A 287 -26.05 -14.57 1.70
CA GLU A 287 -26.95 -14.28 2.82
C GLU A 287 -27.67 -12.95 2.54
N LYS A 288 -28.95 -13.04 2.23
CA LYS A 288 -29.81 -11.88 2.00
C LYS A 288 -30.47 -11.52 3.32
N ASP A 289 -30.07 -10.39 3.90
CA ASP A 289 -31.00 -9.63 4.72
C ASP A 289 -31.75 -8.68 3.77
N ASP A 290 -33.02 -8.45 3.96
CA ASP A 290 -33.82 -7.48 3.19
C ASP A 290 -33.24 -6.07 3.42
N ILE A 291 -32.37 -5.62 2.50
CA ILE A 291 -31.73 -4.29 2.53
C ILE A 291 -32.61 -3.30 1.77
#